data_cd6a3a518e2a94a3bd3e7a729e3c96a2
#
_entry.id   cd6a3a518e2a94a3bd3e7a729e3c96a2
#
_cell.length_a   1.000
_cell.length_b   1.000
_cell.length_c   1.000
_cell.angle_alpha   90.00
_cell.angle_beta   90.00
_cell.angle_gamma   90.00
#
_symmetry.space_group_name_H-M   'P 1'
#
loop_
_entity.id
_entity.type
_entity.pdbx_description
1 polymer ?
#
loop_
_entity_poly.entity_id
_entity_poly.type
_entity_poly.pdbx_seq_one_letter_code
_entity_poly.pdbx_strand_id
1 'polypeptide(L)'
;EEELAKAQQALNDAEPLASGGSDEGVVNGFYAAFHAAQAALYDRGIEPSSHGAIRNRFGEALVLDGSVDRSQGRLLTTLADLRQQVDYGYEPIDADVATLLDRTRSFVESMAALVDSEPGE
;
A
#
# COMPACT_ATOMS: atom_id res chain seq x y z
N GLU A 1 6.01 6.32 -13.95
CA GLU A 1 4.67 5.78 -13.72
C GLU A 1 3.90 6.63 -12.73
N GLU A 2 2.73 7.06 -13.11
CA GLU A 2 1.96 8.06 -12.35
C GLU A 2 1.51 7.54 -10.98
N GLU A 3 1.04 6.30 -10.92
CA GLU A 3 0.58 5.74 -9.65
C GLU A 3 1.74 5.53 -8.67
N LEU A 4 2.90 5.14 -9.17
CA LEU A 4 4.08 5.00 -8.32
C LEU A 4 4.55 6.35 -7.80
N ALA A 5 4.44 7.41 -8.61
CA ALA A 5 4.77 8.75 -8.16
C ALA A 5 3.84 9.21 -7.03
N LYS A 6 2.54 8.89 -7.14
CA LYS A 6 1.57 9.19 -6.09
C LYS A 6 1.89 8.41 -4.82
N ALA A 7 2.28 7.14 -4.97
CA ALA A 7 2.66 6.33 -3.83
C ALA A 7 3.86 6.93 -3.09
N GLN A 8 4.87 7.34 -3.82
CA GLN A 8 6.06 7.95 -3.23
C GLN A 8 5.73 9.26 -2.52
N GLN A 9 4.87 10.08 -3.12
CA GLN A 9 4.46 11.34 -2.49
C GLN A 9 3.71 11.08 -1.19
N ALA A 10 2.81 10.08 -1.17
CA ALA A 10 2.08 9.74 0.04
C ALA A 10 3.01 9.26 1.14
N LEU A 11 4.05 8.49 0.79
CA LEU A 11 5.06 8.06 1.77
C LEU A 11 5.82 9.25 2.34
N ASN A 12 6.23 10.17 1.48
CA ASN A 12 6.96 11.36 1.92
C ASN A 12 6.12 12.19 2.89
N ASP A 13 4.82 12.29 2.62
CA ASP A 13 3.90 13.03 3.49
C ASP A 13 3.64 12.29 4.81
N ALA A 14 3.74 10.96 4.80
CA ALA A 14 3.48 10.17 6.00
C ALA A 14 4.64 10.24 7.01
N GLU A 15 5.87 10.41 6.54
CA GLU A 15 7.03 10.34 7.43
C GLU A 15 7.01 11.35 8.58
N PRO A 16 6.75 12.65 8.35
CA PRO A 16 6.69 13.58 9.47
C PRO A 16 5.53 13.30 10.42
N LEU A 17 4.42 12.76 9.93
CA LEU A 17 3.30 12.39 10.80
C LEU A 17 3.68 11.24 11.72
N ALA A 18 4.33 10.22 11.19
CA ALA A 18 4.76 9.07 11.98
C ALA A 18 5.83 9.48 12.99
N SER A 19 6.77 10.33 12.59
CA SER A 19 7.82 10.83 13.48
C SER A 19 7.26 11.61 14.64
N GLY A 20 6.13 12.30 14.42
CA GLY A 20 5.44 13.03 15.47
C GLY A 20 4.50 12.17 16.30
N GLY A 21 4.40 10.88 16.01
CA GLY A 21 3.53 9.96 16.73
C GLY A 21 2.07 10.04 16.32
N SER A 22 1.79 10.62 15.15
CA SER A 22 0.41 10.80 14.70
C SER A 22 -0.12 9.55 14.00
N ASP A 23 -1.32 9.13 14.38
CA ASP A 23 -2.01 8.02 13.72
C ASP A 23 -2.36 8.36 12.26
N GLU A 24 -2.37 9.64 11.91
CA GLU A 24 -2.63 10.06 10.52
C GLU A 24 -1.57 9.53 9.55
N GLY A 25 -0.39 9.17 10.04
CA GLY A 25 0.61 8.52 9.21
C GLY A 25 0.11 7.22 8.59
N VAL A 26 -0.81 6.53 9.27
CA VAL A 26 -1.42 5.30 8.74
C VAL A 26 -2.28 5.62 7.52
N VAL A 27 -3.01 6.72 7.53
CA VAL A 27 -3.86 7.11 6.40
C VAL A 27 -3.02 7.32 5.16
N ASN A 28 -1.91 8.06 5.29
CA ASN A 28 -1.02 8.30 4.15
C ASN A 28 -0.32 7.01 3.73
N GLY A 29 0.05 6.16 4.68
CA GLY A 29 0.61 4.83 4.38
C GLY A 29 -0.37 3.97 3.60
N PHE A 30 -1.65 4.00 3.98
CA PHE A 30 -2.70 3.31 3.24
C PHE A 30 -2.74 3.77 1.78
N TYR A 31 -2.75 5.09 1.54
CA TYR A 31 -2.79 5.60 0.17
C TYR A 31 -1.53 5.21 -0.60
N ALA A 32 -0.37 5.29 0.04
CA ALA A 32 0.89 4.89 -0.61
C ALA A 32 0.83 3.44 -1.07
N ALA A 33 0.42 2.54 -0.19
CA ALA A 33 0.35 1.11 -0.51
C ALA A 33 -0.66 0.84 -1.62
N PHE A 34 -1.83 1.49 -1.56
CA PHE A 34 -2.87 1.24 -2.55
C PHE A 34 -2.53 1.83 -3.92
N HIS A 35 -1.88 2.98 -3.98
CA HIS A 35 -1.40 3.50 -5.27
C HIS A 35 -0.34 2.58 -5.87
N ALA A 36 0.57 2.05 -5.05
CA ALA A 36 1.59 1.13 -5.53
C ALA A 36 0.97 -0.19 -6.00
N ALA A 37 -0.01 -0.72 -5.26
CA ALA A 37 -0.72 -1.93 -5.67
C ALA A 37 -1.45 -1.70 -6.99
N GLN A 38 -2.07 -0.53 -7.14
CA GLN A 38 -2.77 -0.18 -8.38
C GLN A 38 -1.82 -0.10 -9.56
N ALA A 39 -0.61 0.43 -9.35
CA ALA A 39 0.41 0.47 -10.40
C ALA A 39 0.76 -0.94 -10.87
N ALA A 40 0.93 -1.88 -9.93
CA ALA A 40 1.23 -3.26 -10.27
C ALA A 40 0.08 -3.93 -11.02
N LEU A 41 -1.16 -3.62 -10.65
CA LEU A 41 -2.34 -4.17 -11.34
C LEU A 41 -2.48 -3.58 -12.74
N TYR A 42 -2.27 -2.28 -12.89
CA TYR A 42 -2.31 -1.64 -14.22
C TYR A 42 -1.27 -2.27 -15.14
N ASP A 43 -0.10 -2.58 -14.59
CA ASP A 43 0.97 -3.22 -15.36
C ASP A 43 0.53 -4.59 -15.89
N ARG A 44 -0.43 -5.25 -15.22
CA ARG A 44 -1.00 -6.52 -15.64
C ARG A 44 -2.28 -6.35 -16.47
N GLY A 45 -2.64 -5.11 -16.80
CA GLY A 45 -3.85 -4.84 -17.56
C GLY A 45 -5.12 -4.88 -16.75
N ILE A 46 -5.03 -4.78 -15.43
CA ILE A 46 -6.18 -4.84 -14.52
C ILE A 46 -6.48 -3.44 -14.00
N GLU A 47 -7.73 -3.00 -14.15
CA GLU A 47 -8.16 -1.66 -13.74
C GLU A 47 -9.25 -1.78 -12.66
N PRO A 48 -8.86 -1.92 -11.39
CA PRO A 48 -9.85 -2.05 -10.32
C PRO A 48 -10.61 -0.74 -10.10
N SER A 49 -11.87 -0.84 -9.70
CA SER A 49 -12.75 0.31 -9.57
C SER A 49 -12.88 0.85 -8.15
N SER A 50 -12.28 0.19 -7.16
CA SER A 50 -12.40 0.61 -5.76
C SER A 50 -11.24 0.05 -4.97
N HIS A 51 -11.05 0.56 -3.74
CA HIS A 51 -10.02 0.05 -2.84
C HIS A 51 -10.24 -1.43 -2.51
N GLY A 52 -11.51 -1.82 -2.31
CA GLY A 52 -11.82 -3.23 -2.10
C GLY A 52 -11.46 -4.09 -3.29
N ALA A 53 -11.73 -3.59 -4.50
CA ALA A 53 -11.37 -4.30 -5.73
C ALA A 53 -9.85 -4.39 -5.87
N ILE A 54 -9.11 -3.33 -5.53
CA ILE A 54 -7.64 -3.37 -5.56
C ILE A 54 -7.14 -4.50 -4.68
N ARG A 55 -7.63 -4.59 -3.44
CA ARG A 55 -7.20 -5.61 -2.50
C ARG A 55 -7.51 -7.02 -3.02
N ASN A 56 -8.72 -7.23 -3.52
CA ASN A 56 -9.13 -8.53 -4.02
C ASN A 56 -8.34 -8.95 -5.27
N ARG A 57 -8.20 -8.03 -6.21
CA ARG A 57 -7.46 -8.33 -7.45
C ARG A 57 -5.98 -8.53 -7.20
N PHE A 58 -5.43 -7.79 -6.24
CA PHE A 58 -4.03 -7.99 -5.83
C PHE A 58 -3.80 -9.41 -5.34
N GLY A 59 -4.71 -9.89 -4.48
CA GLY A 59 -4.62 -11.26 -4.00
C GLY A 59 -4.72 -12.29 -5.11
N GLU A 60 -5.68 -12.11 -6.01
CA GLU A 60 -5.91 -13.06 -7.10
C GLU A 60 -4.80 -13.05 -8.14
N ALA A 61 -4.37 -11.86 -8.55
CA ALA A 61 -3.49 -11.74 -9.71
C ALA A 61 -2.01 -11.79 -9.35
N LEU A 62 -1.64 -11.40 -8.14
CA LEU A 62 -0.23 -11.28 -7.78
C LEU A 62 0.19 -12.23 -6.66
N VAL A 63 -0.66 -12.43 -5.65
CA VAL A 63 -0.31 -13.33 -4.55
C VAL A 63 -0.47 -14.79 -4.97
N LEU A 64 -1.63 -15.14 -5.53
CA LEU A 64 -1.91 -16.52 -5.91
C LEU A 64 -0.99 -17.01 -7.03
N ASP A 65 -0.57 -16.13 -7.94
CA ASP A 65 0.34 -16.56 -9.01
C ASP A 65 1.81 -16.59 -8.56
N GLY A 66 2.09 -16.20 -7.32
CA GLY A 66 3.44 -16.27 -6.77
C GLY A 66 4.33 -15.07 -7.07
N SER A 67 3.80 -14.04 -7.72
CA SER A 67 4.60 -12.85 -8.04
C SER A 67 4.99 -12.07 -6.79
N VAL A 68 4.13 -12.06 -5.77
CA VAL A 68 4.40 -11.38 -4.51
C VAL A 68 4.07 -12.30 -3.35
N ASP A 69 4.72 -12.05 -2.21
CA ASP A 69 4.51 -12.83 -1.02
C ASP A 69 3.15 -12.52 -0.39
N ARG A 70 2.61 -13.52 0.31
CA ARG A 70 1.33 -13.40 0.99
C ARG A 70 1.31 -12.26 2.00
N SER A 71 2.45 -11.97 2.62
CA SER A 71 2.57 -10.88 3.59
C SER A 71 2.27 -9.51 2.96
N GLN A 72 2.51 -9.36 1.67
CA GLN A 72 2.22 -8.11 0.97
C GLN A 72 0.71 -7.88 0.89
N GLY A 73 -0.05 -8.92 0.58
CA GLY A 73 -1.51 -8.81 0.57
C GLY A 73 -2.06 -8.53 1.96
N ARG A 74 -1.47 -9.15 2.99
CA ARG A 74 -1.90 -8.90 4.37
C ARG A 74 -1.64 -7.46 4.80
N LEU A 75 -0.55 -6.87 4.32
CA LEU A 75 -0.27 -5.46 4.63
C LEU A 75 -1.38 -4.55 4.12
N LEU A 76 -1.87 -4.79 2.90
CA LEU A 76 -2.98 -4.00 2.37
C LEU A 76 -4.21 -4.10 3.26
N THR A 77 -4.56 -5.29 3.71
CA THR A 77 -5.70 -5.49 4.60
C THR A 77 -5.48 -4.79 5.94
N THR A 78 -4.29 -4.92 6.51
CA THR A 78 -3.96 -4.28 7.78
C THR A 78 -4.08 -2.76 7.69
N LEU A 79 -3.54 -2.17 6.62
CA LEU A 79 -3.60 -0.72 6.44
C LEU A 79 -5.03 -0.24 6.24
N ALA A 80 -5.85 -0.99 5.49
CA ALA A 80 -7.24 -0.62 5.28
C ALA A 80 -8.03 -0.64 6.58
N ASP A 81 -7.81 -1.67 7.41
CA ASP A 81 -8.48 -1.78 8.70
C ASP A 81 -8.06 -0.67 9.65
N LEU A 82 -6.77 -0.37 9.71
CA LEU A 82 -6.27 0.69 10.60
C LEU A 82 -6.73 2.06 10.13
N ARG A 83 -6.78 2.29 8.81
CA ARG A 83 -7.29 3.54 8.29
C ARG A 83 -8.72 3.78 8.74
N GLN A 84 -9.56 2.73 8.72
CA GLN A 84 -10.93 2.85 9.21
C GLN A 84 -10.96 3.22 10.69
N GLN A 85 -10.08 2.63 11.49
CA GLN A 85 -10.02 2.95 12.91
C GLN A 85 -9.61 4.41 13.14
N VAL A 86 -8.67 4.92 12.35
CA VAL A 86 -8.24 6.32 12.48
C VAL A 86 -9.36 7.27 12.09
N ASP A 87 -10.04 6.98 10.97
CA ASP A 87 -11.06 7.89 10.44
C ASP A 87 -12.38 7.86 11.23
N TYR A 88 -12.75 6.71 11.76
CA TYR A 88 -14.08 6.52 12.35
C TYR A 88 -14.07 6.06 13.80
N GLY A 89 -12.91 5.70 14.34
CA GLY A 89 -12.80 5.26 15.72
C GLY A 89 -12.63 6.42 16.68
N TYR A 90 -12.94 6.19 17.94
CA TYR A 90 -12.78 7.20 18.99
C TYR A 90 -11.53 6.98 19.83
N GLU A 91 -10.85 5.87 19.62
CA GLU A 91 -9.66 5.52 20.40
C GLU A 91 -8.44 5.46 19.50
N PRO A 92 -7.24 5.76 20.02
CA PRO A 92 -6.00 5.59 19.24
C PRO A 92 -5.85 4.16 18.78
N ILE A 93 -5.21 3.98 17.63
CA ILE A 93 -4.92 2.63 17.15
C ILE A 93 -3.81 2.00 17.99
N ASP A 94 -3.89 0.68 18.16
CA ASP A 94 -2.86 -0.09 18.86
C ASP A 94 -1.89 -0.65 17.84
N ALA A 95 -1.04 0.21 17.29
CA ALA A 95 -0.11 -0.17 16.25
C ALA A 95 1.11 0.75 16.29
N ASP A 96 2.25 0.19 15.92
CA ASP A 96 3.49 0.96 15.79
C ASP A 96 3.52 1.57 14.37
N VAL A 97 3.15 2.84 14.28
CA VAL A 97 3.04 3.53 12.99
C VAL A 97 4.39 3.56 12.26
N ALA A 98 5.50 3.77 12.98
CA ALA A 98 6.82 3.79 12.35
C ALA A 98 7.15 2.45 11.69
N THR A 99 6.87 1.34 12.38
CA THR A 99 7.08 0.00 11.82
C THR A 99 6.17 -0.23 10.62
N LEU A 100 4.91 0.19 10.70
CA LEU A 100 3.99 0.07 9.57
C LEU A 100 4.49 0.84 8.35
N LEU A 101 5.02 2.05 8.56
CA LEU A 101 5.55 2.84 7.45
C LEU A 101 6.80 2.22 6.85
N ASP A 102 7.65 1.59 7.65
CA ASP A 102 8.81 0.86 7.12
C ASP A 102 8.36 -0.28 6.22
N ARG A 103 7.34 -1.04 6.66
CA ARG A 103 6.79 -2.12 5.86
C ARG A 103 6.12 -1.59 4.60
N THR A 104 5.44 -0.45 4.70
CA THR A 104 4.79 0.19 3.56
C THR A 104 5.82 0.66 2.54
N ARG A 105 6.93 1.24 3.02
CA ARG A 105 8.02 1.66 2.13
C ARG A 105 8.59 0.48 1.37
N SER A 106 8.83 -0.64 2.07
CA SER A 106 9.30 -1.87 1.41
C SER A 106 8.30 -2.38 0.38
N PHE A 107 7.01 -2.28 0.70
CA PHE A 107 5.96 -2.65 -0.23
C PHE A 107 6.00 -1.80 -1.50
N VAL A 108 6.11 -0.48 -1.35
CA VAL A 108 6.15 0.43 -2.51
C VAL A 108 7.38 0.12 -3.36
N GLU A 109 8.53 -0.11 -2.72
CA GLU A 109 9.75 -0.46 -3.44
C GLU A 109 9.61 -1.78 -4.19
N SER A 110 8.95 -2.77 -3.57
CA SER A 110 8.69 -4.05 -4.22
C SER A 110 7.79 -3.90 -5.44
N MET A 111 6.77 -3.07 -5.33
CA MET A 111 5.87 -2.84 -6.47
C MET A 111 6.58 -2.08 -7.59
N ALA A 112 7.42 -1.12 -7.25
CA ALA A 112 8.21 -0.41 -8.25
C ALA A 112 9.15 -1.35 -8.98
N ALA A 113 9.81 -2.25 -8.25
CA ALA A 113 10.69 -3.24 -8.85
C ALA A 113 9.92 -4.19 -9.76
N LEU A 114 8.72 -4.60 -9.34
CA LEU A 114 7.89 -5.49 -10.13
C LEU A 114 7.49 -4.86 -11.46
N VAL A 115 7.11 -3.58 -11.43
CA VAL A 115 6.75 -2.84 -12.65
C VAL A 115 7.97 -2.64 -13.54
N ASP A 116 9.11 -2.28 -12.95
CA ASP A 116 10.33 -2.00 -13.70
C ASP A 116 10.97 -3.25 -14.28
N SER A 117 10.70 -4.42 -13.71
CA SER A 117 11.28 -5.68 -14.18
C SER A 117 10.48 -6.29 -15.32
N GLU A 118 9.59 -5.53 -15.92
CA GLU A 118 8.69 -5.99 -16.97
C GLU A 118 9.47 -6.64 -18.11
N PRO A 119 9.20 -7.90 -18.42
CA PRO A 119 9.89 -8.57 -19.53
C PRO A 119 9.40 -8.03 -20.87
N GLY A 120 10.21 -8.20 -21.90
CA GLY A 120 9.83 -7.80 -23.23
C GLY A 120 10.41 -6.49 -23.69
N GLU A 121 11.06 -5.80 -22.80
CA GLU A 121 11.83 -4.63 -23.19
C GLU A 121 12.99 -5.01 -24.07
#